data_e7141ebd680a923fd21b05bdf442b29a
#
_entry.id   e7141ebd680a923fd21b05bdf442b29a
#
_cell.length_a   1.000
_cell.length_b   1.000
_cell.length_c   1.000
_cell.angle_alpha   90.00
_cell.angle_beta   90.00
_cell.angle_gamma   90.00
#
_symmetry.space_group_name_H-M   'P 1'
#
loop_
_entity.id
_entity.type
_entity.pdbx_description
1 polymer ?
#
loop_
_entity_poly.entity_id
_entity_poly.type
_entity_poly.pdbx_seq_one_letter_code
_entity_poly.pdbx_strand_id
1 'polypeptide(L)'
;MITWEPWRAPPGEPRIAEQPDVALARIADGAFDDLVERWARDVAAYRGPVLIRLMHEMNGFWYPWGDAANGNSPEDFVRAWRRVHRIFARAGADNVSWVW
;
A
#
# COMPACT_ATOMS: atom_id res chain seq x y z
N MET A 1 12.02 -8.84 3.95
CA MET A 1 11.28 -7.78 3.23
C MET A 1 9.80 -8.11 3.23
N ILE A 2 8.97 -7.12 3.47
CA ILE A 2 7.51 -7.23 3.39
C ILE A 2 7.06 -6.52 2.13
N THR A 3 6.27 -7.19 1.29
CA THR A 3 5.61 -6.54 0.14
C THR A 3 4.15 -6.32 0.48
N TRP A 4 3.68 -5.08 0.39
CA TRP A 4 2.27 -4.78 0.57
C TRP A 4 1.57 -4.67 -0.77
N GLU A 5 0.57 -5.50 -0.94
CA GLU A 5 -0.23 -5.65 -2.16
C GLU A 5 -1.71 -5.41 -1.80
N PRO A 6 -2.22 -4.18 -1.95
CA PRO A 6 -3.60 -3.85 -1.58
C PRO A 6 -4.61 -4.37 -2.61
N TRP A 7 -4.91 -5.64 -2.55
CA TRP A 7 -5.94 -6.27 -3.36
C TRP A 7 -6.63 -7.44 -2.66
N ARG A 8 -7.74 -7.85 -3.23
CA ARG A 8 -8.45 -9.05 -2.79
C ARG A 8 -8.14 -10.18 -3.77
N ALA A 9 -7.62 -11.27 -3.27
CA ALA A 9 -7.32 -12.46 -4.04
C ALA A 9 -7.83 -13.70 -3.29
N PRO A 10 -9.17 -13.91 -3.24
CA PRO A 10 -9.73 -15.09 -2.57
C PRO A 10 -9.17 -16.37 -3.20
N PRO A 11 -8.96 -17.42 -2.40
CA PRO A 11 -8.49 -18.70 -2.92
C PRO A 11 -9.43 -19.25 -4.02
N GLY A 12 -8.85 -19.63 -5.16
CA GLY A 12 -9.59 -20.19 -6.29
C GLY A 12 -10.25 -19.18 -7.22
N GLU A 13 -10.17 -17.88 -6.91
CA GLU A 13 -10.68 -16.83 -7.81
C GLU A 13 -9.56 -16.22 -8.67
N PRO A 14 -9.89 -15.74 -9.89
CA PRO A 14 -8.93 -15.04 -10.73
C PRO A 14 -8.45 -13.75 -10.06
N ARG A 15 -7.16 -13.47 -10.15
CA ARG A 15 -6.60 -12.17 -9.76
C ARG A 15 -6.83 -11.17 -10.88
N ILE A 16 -7.63 -10.15 -10.59
CA ILE A 16 -7.97 -9.10 -11.57
C ILE A 16 -7.55 -7.73 -11.06
N ALA A 17 -7.17 -6.85 -11.98
CA ALA A 17 -6.78 -5.48 -11.65
C ALA A 17 -7.98 -4.57 -11.34
N GLU A 18 -9.15 -4.89 -11.87
CA GLU A 18 -10.37 -4.10 -11.68
C GLU A 18 -11.00 -4.41 -10.31
N GLN A 19 -10.56 -3.69 -9.30
CA GLN A 19 -11.04 -3.79 -7.92
C GLN A 19 -11.27 -2.39 -7.33
N PRO A 20 -12.41 -1.73 -7.62
CA PRO A 20 -12.66 -0.35 -7.20
C PRO A 20 -12.58 -0.14 -5.68
N ASP A 21 -12.87 -1.16 -4.89
CA ASP A 21 -12.80 -1.09 -3.42
C ASP A 21 -11.40 -0.78 -2.89
N VAL A 22 -10.37 -1.12 -3.64
CA VAL A 22 -8.97 -0.90 -3.29
C VAL A 22 -8.26 0.05 -4.25
N ALA A 23 -9.00 0.87 -4.97
CA ALA A 23 -8.45 1.91 -5.83
C ALA A 23 -7.52 2.85 -5.03
N LEU A 24 -6.48 3.34 -5.69
CA LEU A 24 -5.48 4.22 -5.06
C LEU A 24 -6.07 5.47 -4.41
N ALA A 25 -7.10 6.06 -5.02
CA ALA A 25 -7.79 7.22 -4.45
C ALA A 25 -8.39 6.90 -3.07
N ARG A 26 -8.94 5.70 -2.86
CA ARG A 26 -9.47 5.28 -1.57
C ARG A 26 -8.39 5.14 -0.50
N ILE A 27 -7.23 4.60 -0.87
CA ILE A 27 -6.06 4.53 0.02
C ILE A 27 -5.61 5.95 0.36
N ALA A 28 -5.47 6.81 -0.64
CA ALA A 28 -5.07 8.21 -0.50
C ALA A 28 -6.03 9.02 0.38
N ASP A 29 -7.32 8.72 0.33
CA ASP A 29 -8.37 9.42 1.10
C ASP A 29 -8.60 8.83 2.50
N GLY A 30 -7.89 7.76 2.88
CA GLY A 30 -7.86 7.25 4.24
C GLY A 30 -8.75 6.06 4.54
N ALA A 31 -9.35 5.42 3.53
CA ALA A 31 -10.22 4.27 3.74
C ALA A 31 -9.56 3.10 4.48
N PHE A 32 -8.23 3.01 4.42
CA PHE A 32 -7.45 1.93 5.04
C PHE A 32 -6.54 2.41 6.18
N ASP A 33 -6.74 3.62 6.70
CA ASP A 33 -5.88 4.19 7.74
C ASP A 33 -5.80 3.31 8.98
N ASP A 34 -6.92 2.78 9.47
CA ASP A 34 -6.93 1.92 10.67
C ASP A 34 -6.08 0.67 10.50
N LEU A 35 -6.10 0.07 9.30
CA LEU A 35 -5.26 -1.08 8.98
C LEU A 35 -3.78 -0.70 8.97
N VAL A 36 -3.46 0.37 8.27
CA VAL A 36 -2.07 0.84 8.10
C VAL A 36 -1.50 1.32 9.42
N GLU A 37 -2.29 1.98 10.28
CA GLU A 37 -1.87 2.41 11.61
C GLU A 37 -1.57 1.24 12.54
N ARG A 38 -2.40 0.19 12.53
CA ARG A 38 -2.10 -1.03 13.30
C ARG A 38 -0.79 -1.66 12.84
N TRP A 39 -0.63 -1.82 11.54
CA TRP A 39 0.59 -2.37 10.95
C TRP A 39 1.83 -1.54 11.31
N ALA A 40 1.75 -0.22 11.20
CA ALA A 40 2.84 0.68 11.56
C ALA A 40 3.24 0.56 13.04
N ARG A 41 2.25 0.45 13.96
CA ARG A 41 2.52 0.23 15.39
C ARG A 41 3.20 -1.11 15.65
N ASP A 42 2.76 -2.18 14.98
CA ASP A 42 3.35 -3.51 15.13
C ASP A 42 4.81 -3.52 14.64
N VAL A 43 5.08 -2.87 13.51
CA VAL A 43 6.44 -2.72 12.98
C VAL A 43 7.33 -1.89 13.92
N ALA A 44 6.82 -0.79 14.47
CA ALA A 44 7.55 0.01 15.46
C ALA A 44 7.87 -0.80 16.71
N ALA A 45 6.93 -1.61 17.19
CA ALA A 45 7.11 -2.46 18.38
C ALA A 45 8.13 -3.59 18.14
N TYR A 46 8.24 -4.08 16.92
CA TYR A 46 9.22 -5.13 16.55
C TYR A 46 10.67 -4.66 16.75
N ARG A 47 10.97 -3.39 16.50
CA ARG A 47 12.29 -2.73 16.66
C ARG A 47 13.43 -3.26 15.80
N GLY A 48 13.31 -4.40 15.14
CA GLY A 48 14.30 -4.89 14.19
C GLY A 48 14.17 -4.19 12.84
N PRO A 49 15.18 -4.24 11.97
CA PRO A 49 15.13 -3.62 10.65
C PRO A 49 14.06 -4.29 9.77
N VAL A 50 13.24 -3.48 9.12
CA VAL A 50 12.17 -3.93 8.22
C VAL A 50 12.32 -3.23 6.88
N LEU A 51 12.32 -4.01 5.79
CA LEU A 51 12.23 -3.50 4.43
C LEU A 51 10.77 -3.62 3.97
N ILE A 52 10.18 -2.51 3.56
CA ILE A 52 8.82 -2.48 3.01
C ILE A 52 8.87 -2.09 1.54
N ARG A 53 8.40 -2.99 0.67
CA ARG A 53 8.13 -2.72 -0.73
C ARG A 53 6.63 -2.47 -0.90
N LEU A 54 6.28 -1.23 -1.17
CA LEU A 54 4.90 -0.77 -1.20
C LEU A 54 4.39 -0.67 -2.63
N MET A 55 3.39 -1.50 -3.00
CA MET A 55 2.71 -1.39 -4.30
C MET A 55 3.69 -1.39 -5.49
N HIS A 56 4.47 -2.45 -5.62
CA HIS A 56 5.49 -2.61 -6.65
C HIS A 56 4.90 -2.65 -8.07
N GLU A 57 5.73 -2.37 -9.07
CA GLU A 57 5.34 -2.43 -10.50
C GLU A 57 4.12 -1.54 -10.83
N MET A 58 4.07 -0.34 -10.24
CA MET A 58 2.94 0.58 -10.40
C MET A 58 2.71 1.03 -11.85
N ASN A 59 3.69 0.89 -12.72
CA ASN A 59 3.60 1.21 -14.13
C ASN A 59 2.98 0.10 -15.00
N GLY A 60 2.54 -1.00 -14.36
CA GLY A 60 1.85 -2.09 -15.02
C GLY A 60 0.32 -1.93 -14.99
N PHE A 61 -0.38 -2.75 -15.77
CA PHE A 61 -1.85 -2.75 -15.84
C PHE A 61 -2.49 -3.98 -15.17
N TRP A 62 -1.68 -4.86 -14.58
CA TRP A 62 -2.11 -6.15 -14.04
C TRP A 62 -2.44 -6.13 -12.54
N TYR A 63 -2.11 -5.06 -11.85
CA TYR A 63 -2.43 -4.87 -10.43
C TYR A 63 -3.46 -3.76 -10.21
N PRO A 64 -4.30 -3.87 -9.15
CA PRO A 64 -5.26 -2.81 -8.81
C PRO A 64 -4.62 -1.46 -8.45
N TRP A 65 -3.34 -1.45 -8.09
CA TRP A 65 -2.57 -0.24 -7.77
C TRP A 65 -1.73 0.29 -8.95
N GLY A 66 -1.88 -0.29 -10.14
CA GLY A 66 -1.27 0.26 -11.34
C GLY A 66 -1.76 1.68 -11.61
N ASP A 67 -0.87 2.57 -12.03
CA ASP A 67 -1.17 3.99 -12.22
C ASP A 67 -2.14 4.29 -13.38
N ALA A 68 -2.31 3.32 -14.28
CA ALA A 68 -3.25 3.38 -15.40
C ALA A 68 -4.31 2.25 -15.36
N ALA A 69 -4.43 1.53 -14.24
CA ALA A 69 -5.41 0.47 -14.03
C ALA A 69 -6.46 0.92 -13.01
N ASN A 70 -7.57 0.20 -12.90
CA ASN A 70 -8.56 0.35 -11.83
C ASN A 70 -9.06 1.80 -11.61
N GLY A 71 -9.10 2.61 -12.66
CA GLY A 71 -9.48 4.03 -12.59
C GLY A 71 -8.47 4.93 -11.91
N ASN A 72 -7.26 4.46 -11.65
CA ASN A 72 -6.20 5.21 -10.98
C ASN A 72 -5.55 6.23 -11.90
N SER A 73 -4.81 7.17 -11.28
CA SER A 73 -3.88 8.09 -11.93
C SER A 73 -2.50 8.02 -11.28
N PRO A 74 -1.44 8.50 -11.95
CA PRO A 74 -0.11 8.63 -11.32
C PRO A 74 -0.13 9.47 -10.04
N GLU A 75 -0.94 10.52 -10.00
CA GLU A 75 -1.12 11.39 -8.84
C GLU A 75 -1.73 10.64 -7.66
N ASP A 76 -2.70 9.76 -7.91
CA ASP A 76 -3.31 8.92 -6.88
C ASP A 76 -2.27 7.97 -6.27
N PHE A 77 -1.38 7.40 -7.09
CA PHE A 77 -0.29 6.55 -6.60
C PHE A 77 0.63 7.32 -5.65
N VAL A 78 1.08 8.50 -6.03
CA VAL A 78 1.93 9.36 -5.19
C VAL A 78 1.23 9.73 -3.88
N ARG A 79 -0.05 10.10 -3.94
CA ARG A 79 -0.85 10.44 -2.76
C ARG A 79 -1.01 9.26 -1.81
N ALA A 80 -1.36 8.09 -2.34
CA ALA A 80 -1.51 6.85 -1.57
C ALA A 80 -0.20 6.45 -0.91
N TRP A 81 0.89 6.44 -1.66
CA TRP A 81 2.22 6.10 -1.17
C TRP A 81 2.66 7.04 -0.03
N ARG A 82 2.53 8.35 -0.24
CA ARG A 82 2.84 9.37 0.77
C ARG A 82 1.97 9.24 2.01
N ARG A 83 0.70 8.84 1.87
CA ARG A 83 -0.18 8.64 3.02
C ARG A 83 0.31 7.49 3.90
N VAL A 84 0.57 6.34 3.32
CA VAL A 84 1.11 5.19 4.04
C VAL A 84 2.42 5.54 4.75
N HIS A 85 3.36 6.15 4.02
CA HIS A 85 4.64 6.58 4.58
C HIS A 85 4.47 7.52 5.79
N ARG A 86 3.56 8.51 5.71
CA ARG A 86 3.28 9.43 6.82
C ARG A 86 2.70 8.73 8.04
N ILE A 87 1.84 7.75 7.85
CA ILE A 87 1.27 6.97 8.96
C ILE A 87 2.38 6.24 9.70
N PHE A 88 3.29 5.59 9.00
CA PHE A 88 4.44 4.93 9.59
C PHE A 88 5.35 5.91 10.36
N ALA A 89 5.64 7.07 9.79
CA ALA A 89 6.42 8.11 10.44
C ALA A 89 5.76 8.60 11.74
N ARG A 90 4.44 8.83 11.74
CA ARG A 90 3.68 9.23 12.93
C ARG A 90 3.64 8.15 14.01
N ALA A 91 3.65 6.88 13.62
CA ALA A 91 3.70 5.76 14.54
C ALA A 91 5.09 5.54 15.17
N GLY A 92 6.11 6.27 14.73
CA GLY A 92 7.48 6.11 15.20
C GLY A 92 8.15 4.83 14.68
N ALA A 93 7.75 4.34 13.50
CA ALA A 93 8.34 3.17 12.86
C ALA A 93 9.65 3.53 12.15
N ASP A 94 10.63 4.02 12.91
CA ASP A 94 11.92 4.48 12.39
C ASP A 94 12.85 3.34 11.91
N ASN A 95 12.44 2.10 12.18
CA ASN A 95 13.14 0.88 11.78
C ASN A 95 12.77 0.42 10.35
N VAL A 96 12.01 1.20 9.60
CA VAL A 96 11.60 0.88 8.23
C VAL A 96 12.53 1.51 7.19
N SER A 97 12.95 0.70 6.22
CA SER A 97 13.53 1.16 4.97
C SER A 97 12.56 0.87 3.83
N TRP A 98 12.26 1.89 3.05
CA TRP A 98 11.30 1.80 1.96
C TRP A 98 11.98 1.39 0.66
N VAL A 99 11.35 0.46 -0.05
CA VAL A 99 11.78 -0.02 -1.36
C VAL A 99 10.77 0.46 -2.39
N TRP A 100 11.27 1.20 -3.37
CA TRP A 100 10.51 1.72 -4.50
C TRP A 100 10.37 0.68 -5.60
#